data_f198d728fffe8dee25e57de76fc7a538
#
_entry.id   f198d728fffe8dee25e57de76fc7a538
#
_cell.length_a   1.000
_cell.length_b   1.000
_cell.length_c   1.000
_cell.angle_alpha   90.00
_cell.angle_beta   90.00
_cell.angle_gamma   90.00
#
_symmetry.space_group_name_H-M   'P 1'
#
loop_
_entity.id
_entity.type
_entity.pdbx_description
1 polymer ?
#
loop_
_entity_poly.entity_id
_entity_poly.type
_entity_poly.pdbx_seq_one_letter_code
_entity_poly.pdbx_strand_id
1 'polypeptide(L)'
;MAKVERVRDFVGVPPSANYFEEKLAEGWRLVAVEWERGAAPNGPPMEEIPFGLRVASDCRRLEESPDEVQVLMLMLEVLVQDGPLSVAAQRINERGYLTRDNEPWTRTALFYLLPRLIEVGPRLCTSEEWVERRKHLFNVA
;
A
#
# COMPACT_ATOMS: atom_id res chain seq x y z
N MET A 1 4.03 -22.55 24.80
CA MET A 1 2.87 -21.69 24.47
C MET A 1 2.12 -22.25 23.28
N ALA A 2 0.81 -22.29 23.37
CA ALA A 2 -0.01 -22.71 22.24
C ALA A 2 0.08 -21.66 21.12
N LYS A 3 0.34 -22.12 19.90
CA LYS A 3 0.35 -21.27 18.73
C LYS A 3 -1.07 -20.88 18.36
N VAL A 4 -1.34 -19.60 18.17
CA VAL A 4 -2.64 -19.12 17.73
C VAL A 4 -2.72 -19.22 16.20
N GLU A 5 -3.72 -19.94 15.73
CA GLU A 5 -4.03 -19.98 14.31
C GLU A 5 -5.18 -19.01 14.01
N ARG A 6 -5.13 -18.32 12.88
CA ARG A 6 -6.19 -17.42 12.43
C ARG A 6 -6.53 -17.70 10.99
N VAL A 7 -7.83 -17.77 10.72
CA VAL A 7 -8.37 -17.91 9.38
C VAL A 7 -9.30 -16.74 9.11
N ARG A 8 -9.20 -16.17 7.94
CA ARG A 8 -10.10 -15.10 7.49
C ARG A 8 -10.83 -15.57 6.25
N ASP A 9 -12.14 -15.72 6.38
CA ASP A 9 -12.99 -16.08 5.26
C ASP A 9 -13.67 -14.83 4.70
N PHE A 10 -13.50 -14.56 3.42
CA PHE A 10 -14.16 -13.47 2.74
C PHE A 10 -15.48 -13.98 2.18
N VAL A 11 -16.59 -13.34 2.55
CA VAL A 11 -17.92 -13.77 2.16
C VAL A 11 -18.63 -12.68 1.36
N GLY A 12 -19.17 -13.04 0.20
CA GLY A 12 -19.92 -12.11 -0.66
C GLY A 12 -21.38 -11.94 -0.22
N VAL A 13 -21.89 -12.90 0.56
CA VAL A 13 -23.23 -12.88 1.15
C VAL A 13 -23.13 -13.33 2.60
N PRO A 14 -24.07 -12.93 3.48
CA PRO A 14 -24.04 -13.36 4.87
C PRO A 14 -24.02 -14.89 4.96
N PRO A 15 -23.09 -15.47 5.76
CA PRO A 15 -23.01 -16.91 5.90
C PRO A 15 -24.22 -17.48 6.63
N SER A 16 -24.54 -18.74 6.32
CA SER A 16 -25.63 -19.47 6.98
C SER A 16 -25.29 -19.82 8.42
N ALA A 17 -26.29 -20.15 9.21
CA ALA A 17 -26.09 -20.63 10.58
C ALA A 17 -25.18 -21.86 10.62
N ASN A 18 -25.29 -22.76 9.64
CA ASN A 18 -24.46 -23.97 9.56
C ASN A 18 -22.96 -23.64 9.45
N TYR A 19 -22.59 -22.57 8.77
CA TYR A 19 -21.20 -22.13 8.67
C TYR A 19 -20.59 -21.87 10.06
N PHE A 20 -21.31 -21.16 10.92
CA PHE A 20 -20.85 -20.88 12.28
C PHE A 20 -20.80 -22.13 13.14
N GLU A 21 -21.80 -23.01 13.02
CA GLU A 21 -21.85 -24.27 13.76
C GLU A 21 -20.67 -25.18 13.39
N GLU A 22 -20.35 -25.30 12.10
CA GLU A 22 -19.22 -26.09 11.61
C GLU A 22 -17.89 -25.54 12.15
N LYS A 23 -17.69 -24.22 12.11
CA LYS A 23 -16.48 -23.57 12.62
C LYS A 23 -16.33 -23.79 14.12
N LEU A 24 -17.40 -23.64 14.89
CA LEU A 24 -17.39 -23.89 16.32
C LEU A 24 -17.09 -25.36 16.66
N ALA A 25 -17.64 -26.29 15.88
CA ALA A 25 -17.40 -27.73 16.05
C ALA A 25 -15.93 -28.11 15.77
N GLU A 26 -15.27 -27.40 14.88
CA GLU A 26 -13.83 -27.57 14.59
C GLU A 26 -12.91 -26.90 15.61
N GLY A 27 -13.45 -26.24 16.63
CA GLY A 27 -12.70 -25.56 17.66
C GLY A 27 -12.37 -24.09 17.36
N TRP A 28 -12.89 -23.53 16.29
CA TRP A 28 -12.72 -22.12 15.96
C TRP A 28 -13.63 -21.24 16.82
N ARG A 29 -13.19 -20.04 17.11
CA ARG A 29 -14.02 -19.01 17.75
C ARG A 29 -14.06 -17.75 16.92
N LEU A 30 -15.18 -17.09 16.90
CA LEU A 30 -15.34 -15.81 16.20
C LEU A 30 -14.61 -14.71 17.00
N VAL A 31 -13.67 -14.02 16.36
CA VAL A 31 -12.87 -12.98 17.01
C VAL A 31 -13.14 -11.58 16.47
N ALA A 32 -13.71 -11.46 15.28
CA ALA A 32 -14.01 -10.18 14.68
C ALA A 32 -15.13 -10.30 13.64
N VAL A 33 -15.88 -9.24 13.45
CA VAL A 33 -16.81 -9.07 12.35
C VAL A 33 -16.53 -7.72 11.71
N GLU A 34 -16.41 -7.70 10.38
CA GLU A 34 -16.11 -6.51 9.62
C GLU A 34 -17.23 -6.24 8.62
N TRP A 35 -17.72 -5.02 8.60
CA TRP A 35 -18.85 -4.61 7.76
C TRP A 35 -18.48 -3.39 6.93
N GLU A 36 -18.85 -3.40 5.67
CA GLU A 36 -18.70 -2.26 4.76
C GLU A 36 -20.07 -1.75 4.31
N ARG A 37 -20.13 -0.45 4.07
CA ARG A 37 -21.28 0.23 3.48
C ARG A 37 -20.80 1.11 2.33
N GLY A 38 -21.50 1.08 1.21
CA GLY A 38 -21.15 1.85 0.02
C GLY A 38 -21.25 1.01 -1.23
N ALA A 39 -20.62 1.45 -2.32
CA ALA A 39 -20.56 0.67 -3.54
C ALA A 39 -19.80 -0.63 -3.26
N ALA A 40 -20.55 -1.72 -3.10
CA ALA A 40 -19.96 -3.02 -2.82
C ALA A 40 -19.22 -3.53 -4.06
N PRO A 41 -17.93 -3.83 -4.00
CA PRO A 41 -17.30 -4.63 -5.02
C PRO A 41 -17.92 -6.03 -5.02
N ASN A 42 -18.21 -6.54 -6.20
CA ASN A 42 -18.66 -7.92 -6.33
C ASN A 42 -17.48 -8.86 -6.09
N GLY A 43 -17.41 -9.47 -4.92
CA GLY A 43 -16.37 -10.42 -4.57
C GLY A 43 -15.66 -10.10 -3.25
N PRO A 44 -14.67 -10.90 -2.86
CA PRO A 44 -13.90 -10.66 -1.65
C PRO A 44 -13.16 -9.31 -1.75
N PRO A 45 -13.02 -8.57 -0.61
CA PRO A 45 -12.24 -7.34 -0.62
C PRO A 45 -10.81 -7.65 -1.08
N MET A 46 -10.37 -6.93 -2.11
CA MET A 46 -8.99 -7.04 -2.58
C MET A 46 -8.10 -6.22 -1.66
N GLU A 47 -7.02 -6.81 -1.22
CA GLU A 47 -5.98 -6.04 -0.55
C GLU A 47 -5.44 -5.02 -1.54
N GLU A 48 -5.26 -3.80 -1.04
CA GLU A 48 -4.68 -2.76 -1.87
C GLU A 48 -3.25 -3.13 -2.28
N ILE A 49 -2.98 -3.07 -3.56
CA ILE A 49 -1.64 -3.35 -4.09
C ILE A 49 -0.70 -2.22 -3.64
N PRO A 50 0.40 -2.54 -2.93
CA PRO A 50 1.33 -1.49 -2.47
C PRO A 50 1.84 -0.64 -3.63
N PHE A 51 1.97 0.66 -3.40
CA PHE A 51 2.48 1.58 -4.42
C PHE A 51 3.91 1.20 -4.84
N GLY A 52 4.19 1.20 -6.11
CA GLY A 52 5.43 0.71 -6.71
C GLY A 52 5.33 -0.69 -7.29
N LEU A 53 4.24 -1.40 -6.99
CA LEU A 53 3.98 -2.75 -7.50
C LEU A 53 2.72 -2.78 -8.34
N ARG A 54 2.68 -3.73 -9.25
CA ARG A 54 1.51 -4.01 -10.09
C ARG A 54 1.34 -5.53 -10.25
N VAL A 55 0.17 -5.94 -10.69
CA VAL A 55 -0.08 -7.34 -11.01
C VAL A 55 0.68 -7.71 -12.28
N ALA A 56 1.46 -8.78 -12.23
CA ALA A 56 2.16 -9.29 -13.40
C ALA A 56 1.18 -9.84 -14.45
N SER A 57 1.66 -10.01 -15.68
CA SER A 57 0.85 -10.52 -16.79
C SER A 57 0.27 -11.91 -16.56
N ASP A 58 0.89 -12.72 -15.69
CA ASP A 58 0.39 -14.04 -15.30
C ASP A 58 -0.76 -13.99 -14.28
N CYS A 59 -1.09 -12.81 -13.75
CA CYS A 59 -2.12 -12.57 -12.73
C CYS A 59 -1.91 -13.34 -11.42
N ARG A 60 -0.70 -13.83 -11.15
CA ARG A 60 -0.39 -14.65 -9.96
C ARG A 60 0.58 -14.00 -9.00
N ARG A 61 1.38 -13.05 -9.46
CA ARG A 61 2.41 -12.41 -8.65
C ARG A 61 2.39 -10.90 -8.86
N LEU A 62 3.03 -10.20 -7.94
CA LEU A 62 3.27 -8.77 -8.07
C LEU A 62 4.65 -8.55 -8.68
N GLU A 63 4.76 -7.54 -9.53
CA GLU A 63 6.01 -7.08 -10.09
C GLU A 63 6.17 -5.58 -9.88
N GLU A 64 7.37 -5.06 -10.05
CA GLU A 64 7.60 -3.63 -9.97
C GLU A 64 6.87 -2.89 -11.09
N SER A 65 6.21 -1.78 -10.73
CA SER A 65 5.64 -0.84 -11.69
C SER A 65 6.70 0.22 -11.99
N PRO A 66 7.27 0.27 -13.21
CA PRO A 66 8.34 1.22 -13.53
C PRO A 66 7.93 2.67 -13.30
N ASP A 67 6.72 3.05 -13.66
CA ASP A 67 6.23 4.42 -13.50
C ASP A 67 6.07 4.79 -12.02
N GLU A 68 5.51 3.90 -11.22
CA GLU A 68 5.34 4.14 -9.78
C GLU A 68 6.68 4.18 -9.06
N VAL A 69 7.63 3.35 -9.45
CA VAL A 69 9.00 3.40 -8.91
C VAL A 69 9.65 4.74 -9.24
N GLN A 70 9.45 5.27 -10.45
CA GLN A 70 9.97 6.59 -10.82
C GLN A 70 9.36 7.70 -9.98
N VAL A 71 8.07 7.63 -9.65
CA VAL A 71 7.43 8.59 -8.74
C VAL A 71 8.10 8.55 -7.35
N LEU A 72 8.35 7.38 -6.81
CA LEU A 72 9.04 7.21 -5.53
C LEU A 72 10.47 7.78 -5.58
N MET A 73 11.19 7.54 -6.67
CA MET A 73 12.54 8.05 -6.87
C MET A 73 12.58 9.59 -6.95
N LEU A 74 11.67 10.20 -7.71
CA LEU A 74 11.56 11.65 -7.81
C LEU A 74 11.22 12.29 -6.47
N MET A 75 10.31 11.68 -5.73
CA MET A 75 9.95 12.11 -4.39
C MET A 75 11.18 12.07 -3.46
N LEU A 76 11.92 10.96 -3.49
CA LEU A 76 13.11 10.79 -2.68
C LEU A 76 14.20 11.81 -3.02
N GLU A 77 14.44 12.10 -4.30
CA GLU A 77 15.41 13.10 -4.75
C GLU A 77 15.12 14.48 -4.18
N VAL A 78 13.86 14.90 -4.18
CA VAL A 78 13.45 16.19 -3.62
C VAL A 78 13.64 16.22 -2.11
N LEU A 79 13.23 15.16 -1.42
CA LEU A 79 13.33 15.10 0.05
C LEU A 79 14.79 15.07 0.54
N VAL A 80 15.68 14.41 -0.19
CA VAL A 80 17.12 14.39 0.12
C VAL A 80 17.73 15.79 0.08
N GLN A 81 17.21 16.66 -0.76
CA GLN A 81 17.64 18.06 -0.89
C GLN A 81 16.88 19.00 0.06
N ASP A 82 16.20 18.44 1.06
CA ASP A 82 15.33 19.18 1.98
C ASP A 82 14.23 20.00 1.28
N GLY A 83 13.83 19.56 0.09
CA GLY A 83 12.75 20.19 -0.65
C GLY A 83 11.37 19.83 -0.09
N PRO A 84 10.39 20.74 -0.22
CA PRO A 84 9.03 20.46 0.23
C PRO A 84 8.31 19.47 -0.70
N LEU A 85 7.31 18.78 -0.16
CA LEU A 85 6.50 17.84 -0.94
C LEU A 85 5.78 18.50 -2.13
N SER A 86 5.45 19.79 -2.02
CA SER A 86 4.84 20.54 -3.13
C SER A 86 5.74 20.61 -4.35
N VAL A 87 7.06 20.74 -4.16
CA VAL A 87 8.04 20.71 -5.26
C VAL A 87 8.15 19.31 -5.85
N ALA A 88 8.11 18.28 -5.00
CA ALA A 88 8.09 16.89 -5.47
C ALA A 88 6.86 16.62 -6.35
N ALA A 89 5.68 17.04 -5.90
CA ALA A 89 4.44 16.92 -6.67
C ALA A 89 4.54 17.64 -8.02
N GLN A 90 5.06 18.85 -8.03
CA GLN A 90 5.26 19.62 -9.25
C GLN A 90 6.16 18.88 -10.25
N ARG A 91 7.30 18.38 -9.79
CA ARG A 91 8.24 17.64 -10.66
C ARG A 91 7.65 16.37 -11.22
N ILE A 92 6.91 15.64 -10.40
CA ILE A 92 6.22 14.41 -10.84
C ILE A 92 5.19 14.73 -11.91
N ASN A 93 4.39 15.78 -11.71
CA ASN A 93 3.38 16.23 -12.68
C ASN A 93 4.02 16.73 -13.99
N GLU A 94 5.13 17.44 -13.93
CA GLU A 94 5.87 17.90 -15.11
C GLU A 94 6.39 16.74 -15.97
N ARG A 95 6.66 15.59 -15.33
CA ARG A 95 7.07 14.37 -16.03
C ARG A 95 5.90 13.59 -16.62
N GLY A 96 4.67 14.01 -16.35
CA GLY A 96 3.45 13.39 -16.88
C GLY A 96 2.96 12.19 -16.12
N TYR A 97 3.49 11.91 -14.92
CA TYR A 97 3.00 10.83 -14.08
C TYR A 97 1.69 11.22 -13.40
N LEU A 98 0.73 10.33 -13.42
CA LEU A 98 -0.58 10.51 -12.77
C LEU A 98 -0.72 9.53 -11.60
N THR A 99 -1.65 9.84 -10.69
CA THR A 99 -2.05 8.90 -9.64
C THR A 99 -2.78 7.70 -10.26
N ARG A 100 -3.03 6.66 -9.46
CA ARG A 100 -3.82 5.50 -9.91
C ARG A 100 -5.23 5.86 -10.34
N ASP A 101 -5.76 6.98 -9.83
CA ASP A 101 -7.07 7.54 -10.21
C ASP A 101 -7.00 8.48 -11.41
N ASN A 102 -5.85 8.53 -12.11
CA ASN A 102 -5.58 9.40 -13.25
C ASN A 102 -5.69 10.90 -12.92
N GLU A 103 -5.33 11.27 -11.72
CA GLU A 103 -5.31 12.65 -11.26
C GLU A 103 -3.88 13.17 -11.10
N PRO A 104 -3.67 14.50 -11.16
CA PRO A 104 -2.36 15.07 -10.85
C PRO A 104 -1.95 14.80 -9.40
N TRP A 105 -0.66 14.67 -9.18
CA TRP A 105 -0.13 14.50 -7.82
C TRP A 105 -0.25 15.80 -7.03
N THR A 106 -0.60 15.68 -5.76
CA THR A 106 -0.71 16.78 -4.81
C THR A 106 0.23 16.54 -3.64
N ARG A 107 0.53 17.60 -2.89
CA ARG A 107 1.29 17.49 -1.64
C ARG A 107 0.66 16.47 -0.68
N THR A 108 -0.65 16.50 -0.54
CA THR A 108 -1.40 15.60 0.35
C THR A 108 -1.25 14.14 -0.09
N ALA A 109 -1.37 13.86 -1.38
CA ALA A 109 -1.19 12.51 -1.91
C ALA A 109 0.22 11.98 -1.63
N LEU A 110 1.26 12.80 -1.79
CA LEU A 110 2.63 12.41 -1.47
C LEU A 110 2.85 12.24 0.03
N PHE A 111 2.20 13.05 0.86
CA PHE A 111 2.29 12.90 2.30
C PHE A 111 1.80 11.51 2.75
N TYR A 112 0.70 11.03 2.19
CA TYR A 112 0.21 9.69 2.48
C TYR A 112 1.08 8.58 1.89
N LEU A 113 1.97 8.91 0.95
CA LEU A 113 2.90 7.96 0.36
C LEU A 113 4.21 7.83 1.15
N LEU A 114 4.48 8.73 2.10
CA LEU A 114 5.73 8.71 2.90
C LEU A 114 5.99 7.37 3.60
N PRO A 115 5.02 6.73 4.28
CA PRO A 115 5.27 5.44 4.91
C PRO A 115 5.73 4.37 3.90
N ARG A 116 5.17 4.38 2.70
CA ARG A 116 5.57 3.46 1.64
C ARG A 116 6.99 3.74 1.15
N LEU A 117 7.36 5.01 1.02
CA LEU A 117 8.71 5.40 0.64
C LEU A 117 9.75 4.92 1.66
N ILE A 118 9.44 5.04 2.95
CA ILE A 118 10.30 4.54 4.03
C ILE A 118 10.47 3.02 3.93
N GLU A 119 9.40 2.31 3.63
CA GLU A 119 9.40 0.85 3.49
C GLU A 119 10.25 0.36 2.32
N VAL A 120 10.16 1.03 1.16
CA VAL A 120 10.86 0.59 -0.06
C VAL A 120 12.21 1.25 -0.25
N GLY A 121 12.51 2.32 0.49
CA GLY A 121 13.76 3.07 0.36
C GLY A 121 15.02 2.21 0.32
N PRO A 122 15.18 1.19 1.19
CA PRO A 122 16.34 0.31 1.16
C PRO A 122 16.54 -0.45 -0.16
N ARG A 123 15.49 -0.62 -0.94
CA ARG A 123 15.55 -1.26 -2.27
C ARG A 123 15.92 -0.29 -3.38
N LEU A 124 15.67 0.99 -3.17
CA LEU A 124 15.92 2.04 -4.16
C LEU A 124 17.34 2.61 -4.06
N CYS A 125 18.00 2.40 -2.94
CA CYS A 125 19.31 2.97 -2.64
C CYS A 125 20.23 1.91 -2.02
N THR A 126 21.54 2.18 -2.01
CA THR A 126 22.45 1.40 -1.19
C THR A 126 22.14 1.61 0.30
N SER A 127 22.59 0.68 1.15
CA SER A 127 22.33 0.79 2.60
C SER A 127 22.87 2.09 3.21
N GLU A 128 24.06 2.52 2.76
CA GLU A 128 24.68 3.77 3.25
C GLU A 128 23.91 5.00 2.78
N GLU A 129 23.55 5.04 1.50
CA GLU A 129 22.74 6.12 0.95
C GLU A 129 21.37 6.20 1.63
N TRP A 130 20.77 5.06 1.92
CA TRP A 130 19.49 5.02 2.59
C TRP A 130 19.56 5.60 4.01
N VAL A 131 20.59 5.28 4.78
CA VAL A 131 20.75 5.81 6.14
C VAL A 131 20.85 7.34 6.11
N GLU A 132 21.61 7.90 5.15
CA GLU A 132 21.70 9.35 4.98
C GLU A 132 20.37 9.98 4.54
N ARG A 133 19.73 9.41 3.54
CA ARG A 133 18.47 9.91 2.99
C ARG A 133 17.32 9.82 3.98
N ARG A 134 17.29 8.76 4.79
CA ARG A 134 16.28 8.58 5.82
C ARG A 134 16.24 9.69 6.85
N LYS A 135 17.39 10.27 7.19
CA LYS A 135 17.46 11.40 8.12
C LYS A 135 16.66 12.61 7.63
N HIS A 136 16.66 12.84 6.32
CA HIS A 136 15.92 13.93 5.70
C HIS A 136 14.41 13.69 5.69
N LEU A 137 13.96 12.42 5.61
CA LEU A 137 12.55 12.08 5.60
C LEU A 137 11.83 12.46 6.88
N PHE A 138 12.51 12.41 8.02
CA PHE A 138 11.91 12.75 9.31
C PHE A 138 11.80 14.25 9.56
N ASN A 139 12.42 15.06 8.72
CA ASN A 139 12.38 16.52 8.79
C ASN A 139 11.27 17.14 7.94
N VAL A 140 10.45 16.33 7.29
CA VAL A 140 9.35 16.75 6.41
C VAL A 140 8.05 16.89 7.20
N ALA A 141 8.07 17.56 8.29
CA ALA A 141 6.86 17.80 9.06
C ALA A 141 6.13 19.06 8.58
#